data_9283d18e673c6a0391caedc7eeb01328
#
_entry.id   9283d18e673c6a0391caedc7eeb01328
#
_cell.length_a   1.000
_cell.length_b   1.000
_cell.length_c   1.000
_cell.angle_alpha   90.00
_cell.angle_beta   90.00
_cell.angle_gamma   90.00
#
_symmetry.space_group_name_H-M   'P 1'
#
loop_
_entity.id
_entity.type
_entity.pdbx_description
1 polymer ?
#
loop_
_entity_poly.entity_id
_entity_poly.type
_entity_poly.pdbx_seq_one_letter_code
_entity_poly.pdbx_strand_id
1 'polypeptide(L)'
;MNIGKLDRKIVIQVQNFATNSIGEYTTTWDTFHNAFANVQKVSGTEGITADQVTATNKVRFKIRYFAGINESMRVVYNATNYDIIEIQELDREGLFLTATRTL
;
A
#
# COMPACT_ATOMS: atom_id res chain seq x y z
N MET A 1 6.86 -21.85 2.46
CA MET A 1 5.66 -21.25 1.90
C MET A 1 5.93 -20.74 0.50
N ASN A 2 5.03 -21.03 -0.41
CA ASN A 2 5.17 -20.53 -1.76
C ASN A 2 4.57 -19.12 -1.84
N ILE A 3 5.44 -18.12 -1.97
CA ILE A 3 4.99 -16.73 -1.99
C ILE A 3 4.44 -16.34 -3.37
N GLY A 4 4.61 -17.21 -4.36
CA GLY A 4 4.22 -16.89 -5.71
C GLY A 4 5.25 -16.00 -6.40
N LYS A 5 4.94 -15.53 -7.58
CA LYS A 5 5.87 -14.69 -8.31
C LYS A 5 5.83 -13.27 -7.82
N LEU A 6 6.95 -12.81 -7.27
CA LEU A 6 7.13 -11.43 -6.86
C LEU A 6 7.81 -10.69 -8.01
N ASP A 7 7.04 -10.37 -9.04
CA ASP A 7 7.58 -9.84 -10.28
C ASP A 7 7.18 -8.39 -10.58
N ARG A 8 6.36 -7.80 -9.72
CA ARG A 8 5.92 -6.42 -9.90
C ARG A 8 6.68 -5.51 -8.96
N LYS A 9 7.35 -4.52 -9.52
CA LYS A 9 8.11 -3.57 -8.72
C LYS A 9 7.19 -2.56 -8.08
N ILE A 10 7.31 -2.40 -6.77
CA ILE A 10 6.56 -1.38 -6.02
C ILE A 10 7.53 -0.58 -5.17
N VAL A 11 7.10 0.61 -4.80
CA VAL A 11 7.82 1.49 -3.88
C VAL A 11 6.93 1.75 -2.69
N ILE A 12 7.45 1.53 -1.49
CA ILE A 12 6.74 1.87 -0.27
C ILE A 12 7.31 3.20 0.21
N GLN A 13 6.43 4.17 0.40
CA GLN A 13 6.81 5.51 0.80
C GLN A 13 6.30 5.84 2.20
N VAL A 14 7.13 6.56 2.93
CA VAL A 14 6.82 7.04 4.26
C VAL A 14 6.55 8.53 4.21
N GLN A 15 5.59 8.98 4.99
CA GLN A 15 5.22 10.38 5.07
C GLN A 15 6.11 11.09 6.09
N ASN A 16 6.72 12.17 5.67
CA ASN A 16 7.52 13.02 6.53
C ASN A 16 6.88 14.40 6.64
N PHE A 17 6.90 14.94 7.83
CA PHE A 17 6.36 16.26 8.12
C PHE A 17 7.52 17.19 8.37
N ALA A 18 7.49 18.35 7.75
CA ALA A 18 8.48 19.39 7.96
C ALA A 18 7.79 20.73 8.13
N THR A 19 8.41 21.61 8.90
CA THR A 19 7.93 22.97 8.98
C THR A 19 8.85 23.85 8.14
N ASN A 20 8.28 24.75 7.35
CA ASN A 20 9.08 25.70 6.61
C ASN A 20 9.39 26.93 7.49
N SER A 21 10.07 27.91 6.93
CA SER A 21 10.49 29.09 7.67
C SER A 21 9.35 29.97 8.18
N ILE A 22 8.15 29.78 7.66
CA ILE A 22 6.96 30.53 8.10
C ILE A 22 6.08 29.71 9.04
N GLY A 23 6.53 28.54 9.46
CA GLY A 23 5.77 27.71 10.38
C GLY A 23 4.70 26.85 9.75
N GLU A 24 4.61 26.78 8.44
CA GLU A 24 3.66 25.92 7.76
C GLU A 24 4.18 24.48 7.71
N TYR A 25 3.26 23.54 7.92
CA TYR A 25 3.60 22.14 7.80
C TYR A 25 3.58 21.74 6.33
N THR A 26 4.68 21.15 5.88
CA THR A 26 4.73 20.53 4.56
C THR A 26 4.85 19.03 4.72
N THR A 27 4.16 18.30 3.87
CA THR A 27 4.21 16.85 3.85
C THR A 27 4.99 16.40 2.65
N THR A 28 6.00 15.56 2.88
CA THR A 28 6.75 14.94 1.80
C THR A 28 6.68 13.43 1.93
N TRP A 29 6.76 12.76 0.79
CA TRP A 29 6.77 11.31 0.75
C TRP A 29 8.14 10.85 0.28
N ASP A 30 8.83 10.11 1.15
CA ASP A 30 10.14 9.59 0.85
C ASP A 30 10.10 8.08 0.69
N THR A 31 11.02 7.55 -0.12
CA THR A 31 11.11 6.12 -0.31
C THR A 31 11.54 5.45 0.99
N PHE A 32 10.71 4.55 1.49
CA PHE A 32 11.04 3.73 2.64
C PHE A 32 11.66 2.41 2.22
N HIS A 33 11.08 1.77 1.20
CA HIS A 33 11.51 0.45 0.78
C HIS A 33 11.08 0.19 -0.65
N ASN A 34 11.99 -0.37 -1.43
CA ASN A 34 11.68 -0.87 -2.77
C ASN A 34 11.49 -2.37 -2.68
N ALA A 35 10.43 -2.88 -3.24
CA ALA A 35 10.12 -4.29 -3.15
C ALA A 35 9.56 -4.81 -4.46
N PHE A 36 9.64 -6.12 -4.63
CA PHE A 36 8.90 -6.81 -5.67
C PHE A 36 7.69 -7.46 -5.03
N ALA A 37 6.56 -7.38 -5.70
CA ALA A 37 5.31 -7.83 -5.15
C ALA A 37 4.55 -8.70 -6.12
N ASN A 38 3.71 -9.57 -5.58
CA ASN A 38 2.63 -10.18 -6.33
C ASN A 38 1.40 -9.30 -6.14
N VAL A 39 0.84 -8.81 -7.22
CA VAL A 39 -0.28 -7.88 -7.17
C VAL A 39 -1.57 -8.62 -7.45
N GLN A 40 -2.50 -8.54 -6.52
CA GLN A 40 -3.79 -9.18 -6.62
C GLN A 40 -4.88 -8.14 -6.45
N LYS A 41 -5.80 -8.08 -7.40
CA LYS A 41 -6.97 -7.24 -7.24
C LYS A 41 -7.96 -7.93 -6.33
N VAL A 42 -8.39 -7.22 -5.31
CA VAL A 42 -9.45 -7.71 -4.43
C VAL A 42 -10.77 -7.32 -5.06
N SER A 43 -11.57 -8.33 -5.36
CA SER A 43 -12.87 -8.11 -5.95
C SER A 43 -13.75 -7.30 -5.00
N GLY A 44 -14.23 -6.15 -5.45
CA GLY A 44 -15.01 -5.22 -4.64
C GLY A 44 -16.49 -5.49 -4.62
N THR A 45 -16.91 -6.67 -5.01
CA THR A 45 -18.35 -6.93 -5.14
C THR A 45 -19.09 -7.07 -3.82
N GLU A 46 -18.37 -7.26 -2.73
CA GLU A 46 -19.02 -7.39 -1.43
C GLU A 46 -19.56 -6.08 -0.89
N GLY A 47 -19.20 -4.97 -1.50
CA GLY A 47 -19.64 -3.67 -1.03
C GLY A 47 -20.86 -3.12 -1.73
N ILE A 48 -21.57 -3.93 -2.50
CA ILE A 48 -22.72 -3.44 -3.20
C ILE A 48 -23.90 -3.33 -2.24
N THR A 49 -24.09 -2.15 -1.72
CA THR A 49 -25.35 -1.82 -1.10
C THR A 49 -26.26 -1.23 -2.19
N ALA A 50 -27.55 -1.31 -1.99
CA ALA A 50 -28.52 -0.91 -2.99
C ALA A 50 -28.36 0.53 -3.47
N ASP A 51 -27.71 1.38 -2.71
CA ASP A 51 -27.66 2.81 -2.99
C ASP A 51 -26.28 3.32 -3.41
N GLN A 52 -25.25 2.52 -3.27
CA GLN A 52 -23.90 2.98 -3.59
C GLN A 52 -23.05 1.89 -4.18
N VAL A 53 -22.71 2.12 -5.42
CA VAL A 53 -21.61 1.38 -6.01
C VAL A 53 -20.34 2.12 -5.60
N THR A 54 -19.79 1.77 -4.47
CA THR A 54 -18.47 2.25 -4.14
C THR A 54 -17.50 1.34 -4.84
N ALA A 55 -16.93 1.82 -5.91
CA ALA A 55 -15.85 1.13 -6.55
C ALA A 55 -14.63 1.25 -5.61
N THR A 56 -14.52 0.32 -4.70
CA THR A 56 -13.32 0.23 -3.88
C THR A 56 -12.26 -0.48 -4.69
N ASN A 57 -11.34 0.28 -5.22
CA ASN A 57 -10.19 -0.28 -5.92
C ASN A 57 -9.18 -0.77 -4.89
N LYS A 58 -9.52 -1.87 -4.24
CA LYS A 58 -8.60 -2.51 -3.31
C LYS A 58 -7.65 -3.41 -4.06
N VAL A 59 -6.39 -3.29 -3.73
CA VAL A 59 -5.34 -4.12 -4.29
C VAL A 59 -4.55 -4.70 -3.14
N ARG A 60 -4.23 -5.97 -3.24
CA ARG A 60 -3.40 -6.64 -2.26
C ARG A 60 -2.02 -6.87 -2.87
N PHE A 61 -1.00 -6.38 -2.16
CA PHE A 61 0.39 -6.58 -2.54
C PHE A 61 1.00 -7.60 -1.60
N LYS A 62 1.47 -8.69 -2.16
CA LYS A 62 2.18 -9.71 -1.38
C LYS A 62 3.66 -9.51 -1.61
N ILE A 63 4.39 -9.22 -0.54
CA ILE A 63 5.83 -8.96 -0.59
C ILE A 63 6.56 -9.84 0.40
N ARG A 64 7.88 -9.91 0.26
CA ARG A 64 8.70 -10.55 1.26
C ARG A 64 8.68 -9.74 2.55
N TYR A 65 8.83 -10.41 3.66
CA TYR A 65 8.81 -9.75 4.96
C TYR A 65 9.84 -8.62 5.02
N PHE A 66 9.40 -7.48 5.53
CA PHE A 66 10.25 -6.33 5.78
C PHE A 66 9.70 -5.57 6.98
N ALA A 67 10.53 -5.40 8.01
CA ALA A 67 10.09 -4.77 9.24
C ALA A 67 9.93 -3.27 9.07
N GLY A 68 8.99 -2.69 9.83
CA GLY A 68 8.81 -1.25 9.87
C GLY A 68 7.72 -0.69 8.99
N ILE A 69 7.10 -1.51 8.15
CA ILE A 69 5.98 -1.05 7.33
C ILE A 69 4.74 -0.92 8.20
N ASN A 70 4.04 0.20 8.06
CA ASN A 70 2.82 0.45 8.82
C ASN A 70 1.75 1.11 7.93
N GLU A 71 0.55 1.27 8.50
CA GLU A 71 -0.60 1.77 7.74
C GLU A 71 -0.54 3.27 7.44
N SER A 72 0.41 3.98 7.98
CA SER A 72 0.60 5.39 7.62
C SER A 72 1.40 5.55 6.33
N MET A 73 1.95 4.46 5.81
CA MET A 73 2.71 4.46 4.57
C MET A 73 1.82 4.23 3.37
N ARG A 74 2.37 4.43 2.20
CA ARG A 74 1.65 4.16 0.95
C ARG A 74 2.51 3.36 -0.01
N VAL A 75 1.83 2.69 -0.94
CA VAL A 75 2.49 1.92 -2.00
C VAL A 75 2.33 2.69 -3.30
N VAL A 76 3.42 2.83 -4.03
CA VAL A 76 3.37 3.37 -5.38
C VAL A 76 3.60 2.22 -6.34
N TYR A 77 2.62 1.96 -7.17
CA TYR A 77 2.67 0.89 -8.15
C TYR A 77 2.15 1.42 -9.48
N ASN A 78 2.96 1.26 -10.53
CA ASN A 78 2.60 1.69 -11.87
C ASN A 78 2.14 3.15 -11.92
N ALA A 79 2.91 4.02 -11.26
CA ALA A 79 2.65 5.46 -11.12
C ALA A 79 1.33 5.81 -10.42
N THR A 80 0.76 4.87 -9.68
CA THR A 80 -0.47 5.08 -8.94
C THR A 80 -0.19 4.92 -7.45
N ASN A 81 -0.75 5.81 -6.65
CA ASN A 81 -0.60 5.78 -5.20
C ASN A 81 -1.72 4.97 -4.56
N TYR A 82 -1.34 4.09 -3.65
CA TYR A 82 -2.29 3.26 -2.90
C TYR A 82 -2.04 3.46 -1.42
N ASP A 83 -3.06 3.84 -0.67
CA ASP A 83 -2.96 3.96 0.78
C ASP A 83 -3.09 2.60 1.42
N ILE A 84 -2.14 2.26 2.29
CA ILE A 84 -2.17 0.99 3.00
C ILE A 84 -3.25 1.05 4.07
N ILE A 85 -4.19 0.12 4.03
CA ILE A 85 -5.27 0.06 5.01
C ILE A 85 -5.18 -1.15 5.94
N GLU A 86 -4.44 -2.17 5.54
CA GLU A 86 -4.27 -3.36 6.36
C GLU A 86 -2.95 -4.03 6.03
N ILE A 87 -2.29 -4.53 7.06
CA ILE A 87 -1.05 -5.28 6.92
C ILE A 87 -1.26 -6.61 7.64
N GLN A 88 -1.03 -7.70 6.90
CA GLN A 88 -1.11 -9.03 7.46
C GLN A 88 0.24 -9.71 7.32
N GLU A 89 0.79 -10.19 8.42
CA GLU A 89 2.06 -10.88 8.42
C GLU A 89 1.85 -12.37 8.17
N LEU A 90 2.67 -12.92 7.28
CA LEU A 90 2.62 -14.33 6.91
C LEU A 90 3.86 -15.04 7.44
N ASP A 91 3.81 -15.50 8.67
CA ASP A 91 4.84 -16.35 9.28
C ASP A 91 6.28 -15.89 9.05
N ARG A 92 6.52 -14.57 9.06
CA ARG A 92 7.82 -13.96 8.82
C ARG A 92 8.38 -14.17 7.43
N GLU A 93 7.64 -14.79 6.54
CA GLU A 93 8.10 -14.99 5.16
C GLU A 93 7.61 -13.91 4.23
N GLY A 94 6.50 -13.31 4.54
CA GLY A 94 5.90 -12.32 3.69
C GLY A 94 4.91 -11.44 4.41
N LEU A 95 4.46 -10.43 3.69
CA LEU A 95 3.43 -9.51 4.15
C LEU A 95 2.39 -9.36 3.07
N PHE A 96 1.13 -9.30 3.48
CA PHE A 96 0.05 -8.84 2.63
C PHE A 96 -0.24 -7.39 2.98
N LEU A 97 -0.07 -6.52 2.01
CA LEU A 97 -0.42 -5.10 2.15
C LEU A 97 -1.69 -4.88 1.37
N THR A 98 -2.78 -4.67 2.07
CA THR A 98 -4.04 -4.31 1.42
C THR A 98 -4.11 -2.81 1.33
N ALA A 99 -4.31 -2.29 0.15
CA ALA A 99 -4.27 -0.87 -0.09
C ALA A 99 -5.40 -0.44 -1.01
N THR A 100 -5.81 0.80 -0.86
CA THR A 100 -6.83 1.40 -1.71
C THR A 100 -6.21 2.49 -2.56
N ARG A 101 -6.72 2.62 -3.77
CA ARG A 101 -6.24 3.64 -4.68
C ARG A 101 -6.66 5.01 -4.18
N THR A 102 -5.70 5.92 -4.12
CA THR A 102 -5.94 7.31 -3.79
C THR A 102 -6.34 8.06 -5.05
N LEU A 103 -7.50 8.64 -5.03
CA LEU A 103 -7.98 9.46 -6.15
C LEU A 103 -7.59 10.91 -5.97
#